data_dd464151f3a897d03ddd7a7a0c9860fd
#
_entry.id   dd464151f3a897d03ddd7a7a0c9860fd
#
_cell.length_a   1.000
_cell.length_b   1.000
_cell.length_c   1.000
_cell.angle_alpha   90.00
_cell.angle_beta   90.00
_cell.angle_gamma   90.00
#
_symmetry.space_group_name_H-M   'P 1'
#
loop_
_entity.id
_entity.type
_entity.pdbx_description
1 polymer ?
#
loop_
_entity_poly.entity_id
_entity_poly.type
_entity_poly.pdbx_seq_one_letter_code
_entity_poly.pdbx_strand_id
1 'polypeptide(L)'
;LPPNRPAPQPPIFPNLPGGNQDFSETRFLVTATNNFPISLAIDSSVYDTSARFGTSTGYNFLSDGFHTVTVRRANDLRAILFQRSFPFRAGQRPTLVVVDSGQGGMDVIQVSDTGCRNLPAGNGCYRVANMTFEGSAYNVLLQNSGIVFRNITYTSVTPFKQAVRGSYLFNITNVSCCNGFR
;
A
#
# COMPACT_ATOMS: atom_id res chain seq x y z
N LEU A 1 -36.38 41.88 -0.39
CA LEU A 1 -35.41 40.80 -0.73
C LEU A 1 -34.16 41.04 0.10
N PRO A 2 -33.64 40.03 0.86
CA PRO A 2 -32.39 40.17 1.60
C PRO A 2 -31.21 40.19 0.62
N PRO A 3 -30.11 40.90 0.94
CA PRO A 3 -28.97 41.04 0.06
C PRO A 3 -28.31 39.67 -0.16
N ASN A 4 -27.94 39.41 -1.41
CA ASN A 4 -27.24 38.23 -1.87
C ASN A 4 -25.94 38.04 -1.08
N ARG A 5 -25.90 37.04 -0.22
CA ARG A 5 -24.66 36.63 0.49
C ARG A 5 -23.78 35.88 -0.50
N PRO A 6 -22.54 36.31 -0.76
CA PRO A 6 -21.65 35.54 -1.63
C PRO A 6 -21.46 34.14 -1.05
N ALA A 7 -21.43 33.14 -1.91
CA ALA A 7 -21.11 31.77 -1.53
C ALA A 7 -19.72 31.73 -0.85
N PRO A 8 -19.53 30.89 0.19
CA PRO A 8 -18.21 30.70 0.78
C PRO A 8 -17.24 30.26 -0.30
N GLN A 9 -16.18 31.04 -0.49
CA GLN A 9 -15.09 30.63 -1.38
C GLN A 9 -14.39 29.41 -0.74
N PRO A 10 -14.04 28.40 -1.54
CA PRO A 10 -13.21 27.30 -1.04
C PRO A 10 -11.87 27.88 -0.55
N PRO A 11 -11.29 27.30 0.51
CA PRO A 11 -10.02 27.77 1.04
C PRO A 11 -8.96 27.74 -0.06
N ILE A 12 -8.38 28.90 -0.36
CA ILE A 12 -7.24 29.05 -1.27
C ILE A 12 -6.03 28.58 -0.47
N PHE A 13 -5.58 27.36 -0.71
CA PHE A 13 -4.29 26.92 -0.21
C PHE A 13 -3.20 27.64 -1.03
N PRO A 14 -2.28 28.37 -0.40
CA PRO A 14 -1.18 28.96 -1.13
C PRO A 14 -0.37 27.85 -1.82
N ASN A 15 -0.20 27.93 -3.15
CA ASN A 15 0.76 27.11 -3.88
C ASN A 15 2.16 27.45 -3.35
N LEU A 16 2.65 26.74 -2.35
CA LEU A 16 4.05 26.79 -1.96
C LEU A 16 4.89 26.08 -3.01
N PRO A 17 5.94 26.69 -3.55
CA PRO A 17 6.92 26.02 -4.38
C PRO A 17 7.78 25.10 -3.50
N GLY A 18 7.58 23.81 -3.64
CA GLY A 18 8.19 22.76 -2.83
C GLY A 18 7.09 21.97 -2.11
N GLY A 19 6.78 20.77 -2.59
CA GLY A 19 5.66 19.95 -2.13
C GLY A 19 5.48 19.96 -0.62
N ASN A 20 4.26 19.80 -0.17
CA ASN A 20 3.83 19.78 1.24
C ASN A 20 4.80 18.99 2.12
N GLN A 21 5.85 19.65 2.64
CA GLN A 21 6.89 19.01 3.44
C GLN A 21 6.39 18.60 4.84
N ASP A 22 5.18 19.03 5.21
CA ASP A 22 4.61 18.80 6.53
C ASP A 22 3.67 17.58 6.60
N PHE A 23 3.46 16.90 5.48
CA PHE A 23 2.53 15.77 5.37
C PHE A 23 3.16 14.58 4.66
N SER A 24 2.72 13.38 5.05
CA SER A 24 2.86 12.15 4.26
C SER A 24 1.64 11.96 3.36
N GLU A 25 1.82 11.34 2.21
CA GLU A 25 0.72 10.87 1.36
C GLU A 25 0.49 9.39 1.64
N THR A 26 -0.62 9.02 2.23
CA THR A 26 -0.89 7.66 2.71
C THR A 26 -2.11 7.05 2.04
N ARG A 27 -2.05 5.77 1.68
CA ARG A 27 -3.17 4.98 1.18
C ARG A 27 -3.20 3.60 1.82
N PHE A 28 -4.33 2.91 1.62
CA PHE A 28 -4.46 1.49 1.92
C PHE A 28 -4.45 0.63 0.66
N LEU A 29 -3.98 -0.60 0.83
CA LEU A 29 -4.12 -1.72 -0.11
C LEU A 29 -4.57 -2.95 0.69
N VAL A 30 -5.66 -3.60 0.30
CA VAL A 30 -6.17 -4.80 0.97
C VAL A 30 -5.73 -6.04 0.19
N THR A 31 -4.90 -6.86 0.80
CA THR A 31 -4.48 -8.17 0.29
C THR A 31 -4.94 -9.33 1.18
N ALA A 32 -5.59 -9.03 2.30
CA ALA A 32 -6.24 -10.03 3.15
C ALA A 32 -7.41 -10.69 2.42
N THR A 33 -7.50 -12.01 2.51
CA THR A 33 -8.43 -12.86 1.74
C THR A 33 -9.74 -13.16 2.48
N ASN A 34 -10.05 -12.40 3.53
CA ASN A 34 -11.27 -12.54 4.30
C ASN A 34 -12.56 -12.43 3.47
N ASN A 35 -13.59 -13.18 3.87
CA ASN A 35 -14.86 -13.27 3.15
C ASN A 35 -15.86 -12.13 3.46
N PHE A 36 -15.47 -11.15 4.27
CA PHE A 36 -16.32 -10.03 4.69
C PHE A 36 -15.67 -8.69 4.40
N PRO A 37 -16.46 -7.62 4.18
CA PRO A 37 -15.91 -6.30 3.98
C PRO A 37 -15.35 -5.73 5.30
N ILE A 38 -14.34 -4.90 5.17
CA ILE A 38 -13.66 -4.22 6.28
C ILE A 38 -13.75 -2.70 6.15
N SER A 39 -13.77 -2.02 7.28
CA SER A 39 -13.64 -0.56 7.35
C SER A 39 -12.21 -0.20 7.72
N LEU A 40 -11.65 0.77 7.02
CA LEU A 40 -10.27 1.23 7.15
C LEU A 40 -10.27 2.67 7.66
N ALA A 41 -9.55 2.92 8.75
CA ALA A 41 -9.45 4.25 9.33
C ALA A 41 -8.04 4.53 9.85
N ILE A 42 -7.67 5.82 9.85
CA ILE A 42 -6.51 6.35 10.56
C ILE A 42 -7.04 7.42 11.51
N ASP A 43 -6.78 7.25 12.81
CA ASP A 43 -7.38 8.04 13.90
C ASP A 43 -8.92 8.06 13.77
N SER A 44 -9.50 9.24 13.57
CA SER A 44 -10.94 9.42 13.34
C SER A 44 -11.33 9.47 11.86
N SER A 45 -10.36 9.50 10.94
CA SER A 45 -10.61 9.64 9.49
C SER A 45 -10.84 8.28 8.85
N VAL A 46 -12.00 8.08 8.22
CA VAL A 46 -12.34 6.86 7.51
C VAL A 46 -11.87 6.96 6.06
N TYR A 47 -11.09 5.97 5.63
CA TYR A 47 -10.56 5.85 4.26
C TYR A 47 -11.46 5.01 3.36
N ASP A 48 -12.07 3.98 3.93
CA ASP A 48 -13.03 3.11 3.25
C ASP A 48 -13.96 2.47 4.28
N THR A 49 -15.23 2.29 3.94
CA THR A 49 -16.24 1.68 4.81
C THR A 49 -16.55 0.24 4.45
N SER A 50 -16.10 -0.26 3.29
CA SER A 50 -16.48 -1.59 2.76
C SER A 50 -15.39 -2.21 1.87
N ALA A 51 -14.12 -1.98 2.21
CA ALA A 51 -12.98 -2.51 1.48
C ALA A 51 -12.97 -4.04 1.48
N ARG A 52 -12.50 -4.63 0.39
CA ARG A 52 -12.35 -6.08 0.17
C ARG A 52 -10.98 -6.37 -0.43
N PHE A 53 -10.66 -7.64 -0.57
CA PHE A 53 -9.47 -8.07 -1.32
C PHE A 53 -9.35 -7.34 -2.66
N GLY A 54 -8.15 -6.81 -2.94
CA GLY A 54 -7.86 -6.03 -4.14
C GLY A 54 -8.23 -4.54 -4.05
N THR A 55 -8.92 -4.09 -2.99
CA THR A 55 -9.23 -2.66 -2.81
C THR A 55 -7.96 -1.86 -2.58
N SER A 56 -7.78 -0.79 -3.35
CA SER A 56 -6.76 0.24 -3.11
C SER A 56 -7.45 1.60 -2.97
N THR A 57 -7.20 2.30 -1.87
CA THR A 57 -7.73 3.66 -1.69
C THR A 57 -6.88 4.68 -2.46
N GLY A 58 -7.41 5.89 -2.63
CA GLY A 58 -6.60 7.04 -3.02
C GLY A 58 -5.58 7.42 -1.94
N TYR A 59 -4.55 8.18 -2.34
CA TYR A 59 -3.65 8.80 -1.37
C TYR A 59 -4.35 9.98 -0.67
N ASN A 60 -4.18 10.06 0.64
CA ASN A 60 -4.65 11.16 1.48
C ASN A 60 -3.48 11.74 2.27
N PHE A 61 -3.54 13.03 2.56
CA PHE A 61 -2.55 13.70 3.36
C PHE A 61 -2.73 13.35 4.85
N LEU A 62 -1.62 13.03 5.50
CA LEU A 62 -1.54 12.74 6.93
C LEU A 62 -0.39 13.55 7.53
N SER A 63 -0.63 14.22 8.66
CA SER A 63 0.39 15.02 9.34
C SER A 63 1.58 14.16 9.78
N ASP A 64 2.71 14.80 10.05
CA ASP A 64 3.86 14.14 10.68
C ASP A 64 3.49 13.68 12.10
N GLY A 65 3.96 12.50 12.50
CA GLY A 65 3.73 11.97 13.83
C GLY A 65 3.30 10.50 13.85
N PHE A 66 2.79 10.09 15.02
CA PHE A 66 2.23 8.75 15.21
C PHE A 66 0.70 8.80 15.06
N HIS A 67 0.18 7.94 14.20
CA HIS A 67 -1.25 7.83 13.94
C HIS A 67 -1.72 6.41 14.14
N THR A 68 -2.92 6.25 14.69
CA THR A 68 -3.51 4.95 14.97
C THR A 68 -4.28 4.43 13.76
N VAL A 69 -3.78 3.34 13.17
CA VAL A 69 -4.43 2.62 12.10
C VAL A 69 -5.39 1.62 12.70
N THR A 70 -6.63 1.63 12.24
CA THR A 70 -7.69 0.73 12.70
C THR A 70 -8.37 0.04 11.54
N VAL A 71 -8.47 -1.29 11.62
CA VAL A 71 -9.26 -2.12 10.71
C VAL A 71 -10.40 -2.73 11.51
N ARG A 72 -11.63 -2.57 11.04
CA ARG A 72 -12.84 -3.10 11.67
C ARG A 72 -13.65 -3.92 10.67
N ARG A 73 -14.55 -4.77 11.18
CA ARG A 73 -15.56 -5.39 10.34
C ARG A 73 -16.58 -4.32 9.90
N ALA A 74 -16.86 -4.22 8.60
CA ALA A 74 -17.69 -3.13 8.06
C ALA A 74 -19.14 -3.14 8.59
N ASN A 75 -19.69 -4.31 8.84
CA ASN A 75 -21.06 -4.49 9.37
C ASN A 75 -21.13 -4.55 10.90
N ASP A 76 -19.98 -4.47 11.59
CA ASP A 76 -19.87 -4.39 13.04
C ASP A 76 -18.65 -3.56 13.43
N LEU A 77 -18.85 -2.26 13.54
CA LEU A 77 -17.76 -1.33 13.87
C LEU A 77 -17.17 -1.50 15.28
N ARG A 78 -17.81 -2.32 16.14
CA ARG A 78 -17.26 -2.70 17.44
C ARG A 78 -16.22 -3.81 17.31
N ALA A 79 -16.31 -4.62 16.27
CA ALA A 79 -15.36 -5.69 15.99
C ALA A 79 -14.06 -5.12 15.38
N ILE A 80 -13.12 -4.77 16.24
CA ILE A 80 -11.78 -4.36 15.85
C ILE A 80 -10.99 -5.60 15.48
N LEU A 81 -10.54 -5.67 14.23
CA LEU A 81 -9.73 -6.76 13.68
C LEU A 81 -8.22 -6.47 13.82
N PHE A 82 -7.86 -5.19 13.76
CA PHE A 82 -6.50 -4.72 13.95
C PHE A 82 -6.51 -3.27 14.44
N GLN A 83 -5.62 -2.94 15.37
CA GLN A 83 -5.37 -1.57 15.79
C GLN A 83 -3.93 -1.41 16.27
N ARG A 84 -3.18 -0.48 15.68
CA ARG A 84 -1.81 -0.16 16.07
C ARG A 84 -1.42 1.24 15.61
N SER A 85 -0.54 1.90 16.36
CA SER A 85 0.06 3.18 15.95
C SER A 85 1.28 2.94 15.07
N PHE A 86 1.37 3.75 13.99
CA PHE A 86 2.48 3.78 13.04
C PHE A 86 3.08 5.17 12.97
N PRO A 87 4.40 5.27 12.74
CA PRO A 87 5.04 6.55 12.46
C PRO A 87 4.80 6.96 11.00
N PHE A 88 4.42 8.21 10.79
CA PHE A 88 4.35 8.83 9.46
C PHE A 88 5.24 10.05 9.47
N ARG A 89 6.02 10.23 8.41
CA ARG A 89 6.95 11.34 8.29
C ARG A 89 6.63 12.17 7.07
N ALA A 90 6.74 13.47 7.21
CA ALA A 90 6.59 14.44 6.14
C ALA A 90 7.44 14.06 4.91
N GLY A 91 6.87 14.23 3.73
CA GLY A 91 7.50 13.86 2.46
C GLY A 91 7.58 12.37 2.15
N GLN A 92 7.12 11.51 3.05
CA GLN A 92 6.98 10.07 2.79
C GLN A 92 5.67 9.74 2.07
N ARG A 93 5.68 8.60 1.39
CA ARG A 93 4.52 8.08 0.67
C ARG A 93 4.30 6.61 0.98
N PRO A 94 3.78 6.29 2.17
CA PRO A 94 3.55 4.91 2.56
C PRO A 94 2.24 4.37 2.00
N THR A 95 2.25 3.07 1.66
CA THR A 95 1.07 2.24 1.51
C THR A 95 0.92 1.34 2.73
N LEU A 96 -0.23 1.40 3.40
CA LEU A 96 -0.62 0.49 4.47
C LEU A 96 -1.28 -0.73 3.83
N VAL A 97 -0.59 -1.87 3.88
CA VAL A 97 -1.08 -3.12 3.29
C VAL A 97 -1.74 -3.96 4.37
N VAL A 98 -3.04 -4.19 4.23
CA VAL A 98 -3.79 -5.11 5.10
C VAL A 98 -3.55 -6.52 4.60
N VAL A 99 -3.03 -7.39 5.46
CA VAL A 99 -2.63 -8.76 5.14
C VAL A 99 -3.34 -9.74 6.07
N ASP A 100 -3.44 -11.00 5.66
CA ASP A 100 -3.85 -12.07 6.58
C ASP A 100 -2.75 -12.27 7.64
N SER A 101 -3.13 -12.69 8.82
CA SER A 101 -2.21 -13.13 9.87
C SER A 101 -2.59 -14.52 10.36
N GLY A 102 -1.75 -15.14 11.17
CA GLY A 102 -2.03 -16.45 11.75
C GLY A 102 -3.40 -16.49 12.46
N GLN A 103 -4.03 -17.66 12.48
CA GLN A 103 -5.30 -17.91 13.16
C GLN A 103 -6.51 -17.11 12.64
N GLY A 104 -6.50 -16.75 11.35
CA GLY A 104 -7.60 -16.01 10.71
C GLY A 104 -7.70 -14.55 11.12
N GLY A 105 -6.65 -13.99 11.72
CA GLY A 105 -6.54 -12.57 12.03
C GLY A 105 -6.05 -11.74 10.87
N MET A 106 -5.89 -10.44 11.12
CA MET A 106 -5.32 -9.48 10.17
C MET A 106 -4.13 -8.75 10.79
N ASP A 107 -3.21 -8.32 9.96
CA ASP A 107 -2.15 -7.39 10.31
C ASP A 107 -2.08 -6.27 9.28
N VAL A 108 -1.34 -5.21 9.60
CA VAL A 108 -1.07 -4.12 8.67
C VAL A 108 0.43 -3.89 8.63
N ILE A 109 0.98 -3.87 7.43
CA ILE A 109 2.38 -3.53 7.19
C ILE A 109 2.47 -2.17 6.47
N GLN A 110 3.45 -1.37 6.86
CA GLN A 110 3.73 -0.08 6.24
C GLN A 110 4.82 -0.24 5.19
N VAL A 111 4.51 0.03 3.94
CA VAL A 111 5.42 -0.12 2.79
C VAL A 111 5.67 1.26 2.18
N SER A 112 6.92 1.71 2.16
CA SER A 112 7.27 2.98 1.52
C SER A 112 7.21 2.89 0.01
N ASP A 113 6.50 3.82 -0.64
CA ASP A 113 6.44 3.98 -2.10
C ASP A 113 7.47 4.99 -2.64
N THR A 114 8.37 5.49 -1.77
CA THR A 114 9.41 6.46 -2.12
C THR A 114 10.70 5.74 -2.52
N GLY A 115 10.90 5.29 -3.66
CA GLY A 115 12.16 4.60 -4.03
C GLY A 115 12.44 4.65 -5.52
N CYS A 116 11.50 5.20 -6.27
CA CYS A 116 11.56 5.29 -7.71
C CYS A 116 11.43 6.77 -8.13
N ARG A 117 12.51 7.52 -7.95
CA ARG A 117 12.56 8.96 -8.27
C ARG A 117 13.70 9.24 -9.24
N ASN A 118 13.62 10.37 -9.95
CA ASN A 118 14.66 10.85 -10.87
C ASN A 118 15.03 9.84 -11.96
N LEU A 119 14.01 9.19 -12.55
CA LEU A 119 14.23 8.26 -13.64
C LEU A 119 14.57 9.00 -14.94
N PRO A 120 15.46 8.43 -15.78
CA PRO A 120 15.63 8.89 -17.15
C PRO A 120 14.30 8.83 -17.91
N ALA A 121 14.11 9.72 -18.87
CA ALA A 121 12.93 9.72 -19.71
C ALA A 121 12.73 8.34 -20.37
N GLY A 122 11.48 7.87 -20.37
CA GLY A 122 11.15 6.55 -20.93
C GLY A 122 11.41 5.35 -20.00
N ASN A 123 11.88 5.57 -18.77
CA ASN A 123 12.06 4.50 -17.79
C ASN A 123 10.91 4.46 -16.77
N GLY A 124 10.69 3.30 -16.20
CA GLY A 124 9.80 3.03 -15.07
C GLY A 124 10.51 2.22 -13.99
N CYS A 125 9.83 2.03 -12.88
CA CYS A 125 10.29 1.12 -11.83
C CYS A 125 9.25 0.05 -11.55
N TYR A 126 9.74 -1.09 -11.10
CA TYR A 126 8.90 -2.17 -10.58
C TYR A 126 9.56 -2.80 -9.36
N ARG A 127 8.77 -3.35 -8.50
CA ARG A 127 9.16 -4.20 -7.37
C ARG A 127 8.09 -5.24 -7.14
N VAL A 128 8.37 -6.22 -6.32
CA VAL A 128 7.44 -7.28 -5.95
C VAL A 128 7.32 -7.33 -4.44
N ALA A 129 6.11 -7.64 -3.98
CA ALA A 129 5.82 -7.91 -2.59
C ALA A 129 5.06 -9.24 -2.50
N ASN A 130 5.45 -10.10 -1.57
CA ASN A 130 4.72 -11.33 -1.30
C ASN A 130 3.80 -11.10 -0.09
N MET A 131 2.49 -11.05 -0.33
CA MET A 131 1.45 -10.87 0.69
C MET A 131 0.63 -12.14 0.92
N THR A 132 1.09 -13.29 0.42
CA THR A 132 0.40 -14.58 0.56
C THR A 132 0.82 -15.25 1.86
N PHE A 133 -0.08 -15.31 2.85
CA PHE A 133 0.19 -15.80 4.20
C PHE A 133 0.62 -17.27 4.24
N GLU A 134 -0.08 -18.15 3.55
CA GLU A 134 0.19 -19.60 3.55
C GLU A 134 1.16 -20.05 2.46
N GLY A 135 1.75 -19.08 1.76
CA GLY A 135 2.64 -19.36 0.63
C GLY A 135 4.06 -19.68 1.07
N SER A 136 4.69 -20.59 0.36
CA SER A 136 6.14 -20.74 0.37
C SER A 136 6.79 -19.45 -0.15
N ALA A 137 8.11 -19.33 -0.01
CA ALA A 137 8.83 -18.27 -0.69
C ALA A 137 8.73 -18.43 -2.21
N TYR A 138 8.69 -17.31 -2.92
CA TYR A 138 8.56 -17.27 -4.36
C TYR A 138 9.78 -16.67 -5.05
N ASN A 139 10.07 -17.16 -6.25
CA ASN A 139 10.95 -16.52 -7.19
C ASN A 139 10.12 -15.83 -8.28
N VAL A 140 10.57 -14.69 -8.74
CA VAL A 140 9.98 -13.98 -9.88
C VAL A 140 10.97 -14.00 -11.03
N LEU A 141 10.53 -14.51 -12.15
CA LEU A 141 11.30 -14.61 -13.39
C LEU A 141 10.74 -13.62 -14.39
N LEU A 142 11.63 -12.92 -15.08
CA LEU A 142 11.27 -12.14 -16.26
C LEU A 142 11.52 -13.03 -17.49
N GLN A 143 10.52 -13.14 -18.36
CA GLN A 143 10.64 -13.93 -19.59
C GLN A 143 11.88 -13.50 -20.38
N ASN A 144 12.67 -14.45 -20.82
CA ASN A 144 13.94 -14.29 -21.55
C ASN A 144 15.10 -13.65 -20.77
N SER A 145 14.91 -13.33 -19.48
CA SER A 145 15.96 -12.68 -18.66
C SER A 145 16.30 -13.48 -17.38
N GLY A 146 15.53 -14.55 -17.08
CA GLY A 146 15.74 -15.37 -15.90
C GLY A 146 15.19 -14.79 -14.62
N ILE A 147 15.70 -15.25 -13.47
CA ILE A 147 15.18 -14.85 -12.16
C ILE A 147 15.60 -13.41 -11.83
N VAL A 148 14.61 -12.54 -11.63
CA VAL A 148 14.84 -11.13 -11.29
C VAL A 148 14.72 -10.85 -9.79
N PHE A 149 13.91 -11.63 -9.07
CA PHE A 149 13.82 -11.61 -7.60
C PHE A 149 13.77 -13.04 -7.06
N ARG A 150 14.49 -13.28 -5.97
CA ARG A 150 14.62 -14.63 -5.37
C ARG A 150 14.09 -14.65 -3.96
N ASN A 151 13.54 -15.80 -3.59
CA ASN A 151 13.20 -16.16 -2.21
C ASN A 151 12.39 -15.07 -1.49
N ILE A 152 11.34 -14.59 -2.15
CA ILE A 152 10.46 -13.55 -1.58
C ILE A 152 9.51 -14.24 -0.61
N THR A 153 9.77 -14.08 0.69
CA THR A 153 8.96 -14.63 1.77
C THR A 153 7.73 -13.75 2.04
N TYR A 154 6.78 -14.26 2.82
CA TYR A 154 5.60 -13.52 3.26
C TYR A 154 5.99 -12.17 3.89
N THR A 155 5.24 -11.11 3.58
CA THR A 155 5.46 -9.69 3.93
C THR A 155 6.75 -9.06 3.41
N SER A 156 7.57 -9.80 2.67
CA SER A 156 8.78 -9.25 2.06
C SER A 156 8.43 -8.35 0.88
N VAL A 157 9.08 -7.20 0.81
CA VAL A 157 9.00 -6.24 -0.30
C VAL A 157 10.39 -6.05 -0.87
N THR A 158 10.54 -6.28 -2.17
CA THR A 158 11.84 -6.13 -2.84
C THR A 158 12.20 -4.67 -3.07
N PRO A 159 13.50 -4.35 -3.22
CA PRO A 159 13.92 -3.07 -3.74
C PRO A 159 13.33 -2.82 -5.13
N PHE A 160 13.21 -1.54 -5.50
CA PHE A 160 12.83 -1.16 -6.85
C PHE A 160 13.91 -1.52 -7.86
N LYS A 161 13.49 -2.01 -9.02
CA LYS A 161 14.31 -2.16 -10.22
C LYS A 161 13.81 -1.21 -11.29
N GLN A 162 14.73 -0.63 -12.04
CA GLN A 162 14.40 0.21 -13.19
C GLN A 162 14.29 -0.64 -14.46
N ALA A 163 13.39 -0.25 -15.34
CA ALA A 163 13.24 -0.82 -16.66
C ALA A 163 12.82 0.26 -17.66
N VAL A 164 13.16 0.08 -18.91
CA VAL A 164 12.63 0.90 -20.00
C VAL A 164 11.11 0.68 -20.09
N ARG A 165 10.37 1.70 -20.49
CA ARG A 165 8.93 1.58 -20.71
C ARG A 165 8.65 0.48 -21.75
N GLY A 166 7.78 -0.46 -21.41
CA GLY A 166 7.45 -1.59 -22.28
C GLY A 166 6.49 -2.56 -21.60
N SER A 167 6.18 -3.64 -22.31
CA SER A 167 5.41 -4.77 -21.78
C SER A 167 6.37 -5.86 -21.34
N TYR A 168 6.18 -6.36 -20.13
CA TYR A 168 7.01 -7.40 -19.51
C TYR A 168 6.14 -8.55 -19.03
N LEU A 169 6.55 -9.77 -19.29
CA LEU A 169 5.89 -10.96 -18.75
C LEU A 169 6.71 -11.50 -17.59
N PHE A 170 6.09 -11.54 -16.41
CA PHE A 170 6.67 -12.11 -15.21
C PHE A 170 6.02 -13.46 -14.91
N ASN A 171 6.84 -14.45 -14.59
CA ASN A 171 6.41 -15.73 -14.06
C ASN A 171 6.77 -15.82 -12.58
N ILE A 172 5.82 -16.29 -11.77
CA ILE A 172 6.02 -16.51 -10.34
C ILE A 172 6.12 -18.01 -10.12
N THR A 173 7.18 -18.45 -9.47
CA THR A 173 7.41 -19.87 -9.15
C THR A 173 7.68 -20.04 -7.67
N ASN A 174 7.16 -21.13 -7.10
CA ASN A 174 7.46 -21.51 -5.72
C ASN A 174 8.93 -21.99 -5.64
N VAL A 175 9.65 -21.56 -4.60
CA VAL A 175 11.06 -21.98 -4.37
C VAL A 175 11.18 -23.50 -4.24
N SER A 176 10.17 -24.18 -3.70
CA SER A 176 10.15 -25.64 -3.54
C SER A 176 10.13 -26.41 -4.86
N CYS A 177 9.68 -25.79 -5.98
CA CYS A 177 9.59 -26.45 -7.28
C CYS A 177 10.92 -26.58 -8.03
N CYS A 178 11.99 -25.88 -7.61
CA CYS A 178 13.23 -25.82 -8.40
C CYS A 178 14.40 -26.64 -7.81
N ASN A 179 14.19 -27.39 -6.72
CA ASN A 179 15.24 -28.19 -6.10
C ASN A 179 15.45 -29.59 -6.75
N GLY A 180 14.83 -29.84 -7.91
CA GLY A 180 14.79 -31.15 -8.60
C GLY A 180 15.69 -31.30 -9.83
N PHE A 181 16.45 -30.29 -10.23
CA PHE A 181 17.42 -30.42 -11.32
C PHE A 181 18.84 -30.12 -10.83
N ARG A 182 19.52 -31.17 -10.42
CA ARG A 182 20.99 -31.28 -10.44
C ARG A 182 21.37 -32.16 -11.60
#